data_085594f7bb2ccc1ff75df31033acd885
#
_entry.id   085594f7bb2ccc1ff75df31033acd885
#
_cell.length_a   1.000
_cell.length_b   1.000
_cell.length_c   1.000
_cell.angle_alpha   90.00
_cell.angle_beta   90.00
_cell.angle_gamma   90.00
#
_symmetry.space_group_name_H-M   'P 1'
#
loop_
_entity.id
_entity.type
_entity.pdbx_description
1 polymer ?
#
loop_
_entity_poly.entity_id
_entity_poly.type
_entity_poly.pdbx_seq_one_letter_code
_entity_poly.pdbx_strand_id
1 'polypeptide(L)'
;MTAGHLTVIDMQRVFADPASPWATPRYADAVAGVRSLLPAFADRVTFTRFLAPATPAGAWRAYYEAWPFALQPPDAELWHLSDEFADPAGQVVDATTFGKWTPELAARVGPEDRLVLAGVSTECCVLSTALAAADAGTEVLVVADACAGADDDSHLKALQIMELYRPLVRVTTVDELLAEAGP
;
A
#
# COMPACT_ATOMS: atom_id res chain seq x y z
N MET A 1 15.28 17.15 -6.86
CA MET A 1 14.99 16.69 -5.46
C MET A 1 14.78 15.18 -5.51
N THR A 2 15.16 14.44 -4.49
CA THR A 2 14.91 12.99 -4.45
C THR A 2 13.40 12.73 -4.39
N ALA A 3 12.89 11.81 -5.20
CA ALA A 3 11.45 11.50 -5.26
C ALA A 3 10.87 10.92 -3.94
N GLY A 4 11.70 10.62 -2.93
CA GLY A 4 11.33 9.95 -1.70
C GLY A 4 11.53 8.43 -1.76
N HIS A 5 10.86 7.68 -0.90
CA HIS A 5 10.85 6.22 -0.87
C HIS A 5 9.47 5.70 -1.28
N LEU A 6 9.37 4.95 -2.36
CA LEU A 6 8.12 4.35 -2.82
C LEU A 6 7.81 3.08 -2.02
N THR A 7 6.64 3.06 -1.40
CA THR A 7 6.10 1.84 -0.78
C THR A 7 4.86 1.40 -1.55
N VAL A 8 4.96 0.23 -2.15
CA VAL A 8 3.89 -0.41 -2.93
C VAL A 8 3.12 -1.34 -2.00
N ILE A 9 1.91 -0.92 -1.64
CA ILE A 9 1.09 -1.57 -0.63
C ILE A 9 0.33 -2.75 -1.23
N ASP A 10 0.61 -3.93 -0.71
CA ASP A 10 -0.19 -5.17 -0.81
C ASP A 10 -0.67 -5.54 -2.23
N MET A 11 0.17 -5.37 -3.23
CA MET A 11 -0.14 -5.77 -4.60
C MET A 11 -0.07 -7.30 -4.73
N GLN A 12 -1.02 -8.00 -4.05
CA GLN A 12 -1.07 -9.44 -3.87
C GLN A 12 -2.21 -10.09 -4.66
N ARG A 13 -2.10 -11.39 -4.93
CA ARG A 13 -3.10 -12.18 -5.64
C ARG A 13 -4.48 -12.13 -4.99
N VAL A 14 -4.57 -12.07 -3.66
CA VAL A 14 -5.85 -11.97 -2.93
C VAL A 14 -6.66 -10.74 -3.30
N PHE A 15 -6.00 -9.65 -3.70
CA PHE A 15 -6.65 -8.41 -4.13
C PHE A 15 -6.81 -8.33 -5.66
N ALA A 16 -5.99 -9.08 -6.40
CA ALA A 16 -5.99 -9.12 -7.86
C ALA A 16 -7.02 -10.09 -8.44
N ASP A 17 -7.30 -11.21 -7.77
CA ASP A 17 -8.20 -12.26 -8.24
C ASP A 17 -9.66 -11.79 -8.14
N PRO A 18 -10.39 -11.65 -9.27
CA PRO A 18 -11.80 -11.26 -9.24
C PRO A 18 -12.72 -12.22 -8.47
N ALA A 19 -12.29 -13.48 -8.27
CA ALA A 19 -13.03 -14.46 -7.48
C ALA A 19 -12.80 -14.33 -5.97
N SER A 20 -11.81 -13.55 -5.56
CA SER A 20 -11.52 -13.31 -4.15
C SER A 20 -12.61 -12.44 -3.50
N PRO A 21 -13.06 -12.77 -2.27
CA PRO A 21 -13.93 -11.87 -1.51
C PRO A 21 -13.30 -10.50 -1.20
N TRP A 22 -11.97 -10.37 -1.33
CA TRP A 22 -11.24 -9.11 -1.16
C TRP A 22 -10.77 -8.52 -2.50
N ALA A 23 -11.35 -8.95 -3.62
CA ALA A 23 -11.00 -8.41 -4.93
C ALA A 23 -11.14 -6.88 -4.96
N THR A 24 -10.15 -6.23 -5.57
CA THR A 24 -10.16 -4.78 -5.81
C THR A 24 -10.53 -4.54 -7.26
N PRO A 25 -11.72 -3.98 -7.58
CA PRO A 25 -12.23 -3.90 -8.96
C PRO A 25 -11.30 -3.16 -9.93
N ARG A 26 -10.60 -2.11 -9.44
CA ARG A 26 -9.66 -1.30 -10.24
C ARG A 26 -8.19 -1.68 -9.99
N TYR A 27 -7.94 -2.93 -9.64
CA TYR A 27 -6.57 -3.42 -9.39
C TYR A 27 -5.62 -3.18 -10.58
N ALA A 28 -6.10 -3.39 -11.81
CA ALA A 28 -5.30 -3.17 -13.02
C ALA A 28 -4.88 -1.70 -13.21
N ASP A 29 -5.72 -0.74 -12.80
CA ASP A 29 -5.37 0.68 -12.84
C ASP A 29 -4.25 0.99 -11.83
N ALA A 30 -4.33 0.44 -10.62
CA ALA A 30 -3.26 0.55 -9.62
C ALA A 30 -1.95 -0.08 -10.13
N VAL A 31 -1.99 -1.24 -10.79
CA VAL A 31 -0.83 -1.86 -11.45
C VAL A 31 -0.18 -0.90 -12.46
N ALA A 32 -0.99 -0.28 -13.33
CA ALA A 32 -0.49 0.65 -14.33
C ALA A 32 0.19 1.87 -13.68
N GLY A 33 -0.43 2.46 -12.66
CA GLY A 33 0.13 3.58 -11.90
C GLY A 33 1.45 3.20 -11.20
N VAL A 34 1.48 2.09 -10.47
CA VAL A 34 2.70 1.59 -9.81
C VAL A 34 3.83 1.38 -10.81
N ARG A 35 3.56 0.73 -11.95
CA ARG A 35 4.57 0.50 -13.00
C ARG A 35 5.14 1.80 -13.57
N SER A 36 4.32 2.84 -13.68
CA SER A 36 4.77 4.16 -14.14
C SER A 36 5.69 4.85 -13.13
N LEU A 37 5.52 4.56 -11.84
CA LEU A 37 6.35 5.13 -10.78
C LEU A 37 7.71 4.43 -10.62
N LEU A 38 7.77 3.10 -10.75
CA LEU A 38 8.96 2.30 -10.44
C LEU A 38 10.27 2.86 -11.01
N PRO A 39 10.35 3.29 -12.28
CA PRO A 39 11.61 3.80 -12.85
C PRO A 39 12.17 5.05 -12.16
N ALA A 40 11.30 5.86 -11.53
CA ALA A 40 11.72 7.11 -10.87
C ALA A 40 12.33 6.88 -9.47
N PHE A 41 12.15 5.70 -8.88
CA PHE A 41 12.58 5.41 -7.51
C PHE A 41 13.80 4.51 -7.41
N ALA A 42 14.24 3.87 -8.51
CA ALA A 42 15.42 2.99 -8.56
C ALA A 42 15.43 1.93 -7.44
N ASP A 43 16.40 2.02 -6.51
CA ASP A 43 16.57 1.09 -5.38
C ASP A 43 15.75 1.50 -4.12
N ARG A 44 15.04 2.64 -4.18
CA ARG A 44 14.21 3.14 -3.06
C ARG A 44 12.76 2.71 -3.20
N VAL A 45 12.56 1.39 -3.34
CA VAL A 45 11.24 0.76 -3.45
C VAL A 45 11.11 -0.34 -2.41
N THR A 46 9.99 -0.35 -1.71
CA THR A 46 9.59 -1.44 -0.82
C THR A 46 8.19 -1.90 -1.21
N PHE A 47 8.02 -3.20 -1.39
CA PHE A 47 6.70 -3.83 -1.50
C PHE A 47 6.26 -4.29 -0.11
N THR A 48 4.96 -4.25 0.16
CA THR A 48 4.42 -4.86 1.36
C THR A 48 3.50 -6.03 1.04
N ARG A 49 3.37 -6.96 2.00
CA ARG A 49 2.33 -7.98 1.95
C ARG A 49 1.55 -7.99 3.26
N PHE A 50 0.24 -8.07 3.14
CA PHE A 50 -0.62 -8.46 4.24
C PHE A 50 -0.55 -9.98 4.40
N LEU A 51 -0.31 -10.46 5.61
CA LEU A 51 -0.34 -11.90 5.95
C LEU A 51 -1.29 -12.12 7.12
N ALA A 52 -2.00 -13.25 7.12
CA ALA A 52 -2.75 -13.63 8.29
C ALA A 52 -1.79 -14.01 9.45
N PRO A 53 -2.08 -13.60 10.70
CA PRO A 53 -1.34 -14.08 11.85
C PRO A 53 -1.63 -15.57 12.08
N ALA A 54 -0.62 -16.33 12.51
CA ALA A 54 -0.79 -17.75 12.81
C ALA A 54 -1.88 -18.03 13.88
N THR A 55 -2.06 -17.07 14.79
CA THR A 55 -3.11 -17.13 15.82
C THR A 55 -3.72 -15.73 15.99
N PRO A 56 -4.92 -15.47 15.46
CA PRO A 56 -5.60 -14.19 15.64
C PRO A 56 -5.85 -13.88 17.12
N ALA A 57 -5.60 -12.63 17.52
CA ALA A 57 -5.80 -12.16 18.88
C ALA A 57 -6.74 -10.94 18.93
N GLY A 58 -7.36 -10.68 20.06
CA GLY A 58 -8.26 -9.54 20.25
C GLY A 58 -9.39 -9.53 19.21
N ALA A 59 -9.67 -8.38 18.64
CA ALA A 59 -10.70 -8.19 17.60
C ALA A 59 -10.40 -8.93 16.30
N TRP A 60 -9.13 -9.27 16.02
CA TRP A 60 -8.78 -10.05 14.85
C TRP A 60 -9.42 -11.44 14.83
N ARG A 61 -9.80 -12.01 15.98
CA ARG A 61 -10.56 -13.27 16.02
C ARG A 61 -11.90 -13.13 15.29
N ALA A 62 -12.70 -12.14 15.64
CA ALA A 62 -13.99 -11.88 14.99
C ALA A 62 -13.80 -11.51 13.51
N TYR A 63 -12.72 -10.79 13.16
CA TYR A 63 -12.40 -10.49 11.77
C TYR A 63 -12.18 -11.76 10.94
N TYR A 64 -11.38 -12.72 11.41
CA TYR A 64 -11.13 -13.97 10.69
C TYR A 64 -12.29 -14.98 10.81
N GLU A 65 -13.19 -14.84 11.79
CA GLU A 65 -14.47 -15.55 11.78
C GLU A 65 -15.38 -15.06 10.63
N ALA A 66 -15.36 -13.75 10.34
CA ALA A 66 -16.07 -13.18 9.18
C ALA A 66 -15.38 -13.49 7.83
N TRP A 67 -14.05 -13.63 7.83
CA TRP A 67 -13.23 -13.85 6.63
C TRP A 67 -12.37 -15.13 6.76
N PRO A 68 -12.97 -16.33 6.94
CA PRO A 68 -12.23 -17.56 7.24
C PRO A 68 -11.32 -18.00 6.08
N PHE A 69 -11.64 -17.62 4.83
CA PHE A 69 -10.81 -17.93 3.66
C PHE A 69 -9.41 -17.29 3.76
N ALA A 70 -9.29 -16.17 4.47
CA ALA A 70 -8.05 -15.42 4.61
C ALA A 70 -7.14 -15.96 5.74
N LEU A 71 -7.61 -16.89 6.57
CA LEU A 71 -6.76 -17.50 7.60
C LEU A 71 -5.94 -18.65 7.00
N GLN A 72 -4.94 -18.27 6.20
CA GLN A 72 -4.06 -19.20 5.49
C GLN A 72 -2.61 -19.02 5.96
N PRO A 73 -1.76 -20.07 5.80
CA PRO A 73 -0.34 -19.96 6.12
C PRO A 73 0.37 -18.91 5.25
N PRO A 74 1.51 -18.34 5.72
CA PRO A 74 2.18 -17.23 5.05
C PRO A 74 2.68 -17.53 3.62
N ASP A 75 2.87 -18.80 3.29
CA ASP A 75 3.30 -19.29 1.99
C ASP A 75 2.13 -19.65 1.05
N ALA A 76 0.88 -19.44 1.48
CA ALA A 76 -0.28 -19.69 0.63
C ALA A 76 -0.28 -18.76 -0.60
N GLU A 77 -0.69 -19.29 -1.75
CA GLU A 77 -0.68 -18.59 -3.04
C GLU A 77 -1.37 -17.23 -3.03
N LEU A 78 -2.46 -17.11 -2.28
CA LEU A 78 -3.22 -15.86 -2.18
C LEU A 78 -2.39 -14.70 -1.60
N TRP A 79 -1.36 -15.01 -0.79
CA TRP A 79 -0.47 -14.01 -0.18
C TRP A 79 0.71 -13.62 -1.07
N HIS A 80 0.97 -14.34 -2.15
CA HIS A 80 2.04 -13.95 -3.07
C HIS A 80 1.70 -12.59 -3.73
N LEU A 81 2.72 -11.82 -4.06
CA LEU A 81 2.54 -10.69 -4.94
C LEU A 81 1.91 -11.18 -6.26
N SER A 82 1.12 -10.33 -6.89
CA SER A 82 0.51 -10.65 -8.18
C SER A 82 1.58 -10.88 -9.26
N ASP A 83 1.20 -11.52 -10.36
CA ASP A 83 2.14 -11.93 -11.40
C ASP A 83 2.90 -10.73 -12.00
N GLU A 84 2.30 -9.54 -12.00
CA GLU A 84 2.91 -8.29 -12.45
C GLU A 84 4.10 -7.85 -11.57
N PHE A 85 4.16 -8.35 -10.33
CA PHE A 85 5.17 -8.03 -9.33
C PHE A 85 5.79 -9.26 -8.67
N ALA A 86 5.73 -10.44 -9.34
CA ALA A 86 6.26 -11.70 -8.82
C ALA A 86 7.79 -11.64 -8.56
N ASP A 87 8.49 -10.81 -9.32
CA ASP A 87 9.91 -10.48 -9.10
C ASP A 87 10.01 -8.97 -8.81
N PRO A 88 9.78 -8.55 -7.56
CA PRO A 88 9.68 -7.15 -7.21
C PRO A 88 11.02 -6.43 -7.37
N ALA A 89 10.99 -5.22 -7.94
CA ALA A 89 12.17 -4.37 -8.10
C ALA A 89 12.79 -3.88 -6.76
N GLY A 90 12.12 -4.17 -5.64
CA GLY A 90 12.51 -3.76 -4.29
C GLY A 90 12.42 -4.90 -3.29
N GLN A 91 12.65 -4.54 -2.02
CA GLN A 91 12.50 -5.49 -0.92
C GLN A 91 11.03 -5.66 -0.53
N VAL A 92 10.72 -6.77 0.14
CA VAL A 92 9.37 -7.07 0.61
C VAL A 92 9.34 -7.01 2.14
N VAL A 93 8.33 -6.33 2.68
CA VAL A 93 8.04 -6.24 4.13
C VAL A 93 6.66 -6.84 4.39
N ASP A 94 6.61 -7.77 5.31
CA ASP A 94 5.38 -8.46 5.70
C ASP A 94 4.76 -7.83 6.96
N ALA A 95 3.44 -7.74 7.00
CA ALA A 95 2.72 -7.30 8.19
C ALA A 95 1.38 -8.03 8.34
N THR A 96 0.96 -8.24 9.58
CA THR A 96 -0.32 -8.89 9.91
C THR A 96 -1.43 -7.90 10.26
N THR A 97 -1.21 -6.63 9.92
CA THR A 97 -2.14 -5.51 10.18
C THR A 97 -2.40 -4.72 8.89
N PHE A 98 -3.47 -3.94 8.86
CA PHE A 98 -3.72 -3.04 7.73
C PHE A 98 -2.58 -2.02 7.56
N GLY A 99 -2.21 -1.33 8.62
CA GLY A 99 -1.09 -0.40 8.57
C GLY A 99 0.25 -1.12 8.39
N LYS A 100 1.06 -0.62 7.45
CA LYS A 100 2.39 -1.16 7.13
C LYS A 100 3.54 -0.32 7.68
N TRP A 101 3.23 0.77 8.40
CA TRP A 101 4.25 1.60 9.04
C TRP A 101 4.84 0.87 10.26
N THR A 102 5.58 -0.17 9.98
CA THR A 102 6.33 -0.97 10.96
C THR A 102 7.71 -0.35 11.20
N PRO A 103 8.41 -0.70 12.29
CA PRO A 103 9.81 -0.29 12.49
C PRO A 103 10.72 -0.67 11.31
N GLU A 104 10.44 -1.79 10.65
CA GLU A 104 11.21 -2.23 9.48
C GLU A 104 10.99 -1.29 8.29
N LEU A 105 9.73 -0.93 7.95
CA LEU A 105 9.46 0.01 6.86
C LEU A 105 9.99 1.40 7.21
N ALA A 106 9.78 1.88 8.42
CA ALA A 106 10.29 3.17 8.86
C ALA A 106 11.81 3.29 8.74
N ALA A 107 12.55 2.23 9.06
CA ALA A 107 14.01 2.20 8.90
C ALA A 107 14.46 2.23 7.43
N ARG A 108 13.64 1.73 6.49
CA ARG A 108 13.93 1.76 5.05
C ARG A 108 13.68 3.14 4.43
N VAL A 109 12.59 3.78 4.85
CA VAL A 109 12.26 5.14 4.41
C VAL A 109 13.31 6.14 4.92
N GLY A 110 13.71 5.99 6.20
CA GLY A 110 14.64 6.92 6.83
C GLY A 110 13.96 8.19 7.36
N PRO A 111 14.63 8.91 8.28
CA PRO A 111 14.00 10.01 9.00
C PRO A 111 13.88 11.31 8.19
N GLU A 112 14.67 11.47 7.14
CA GLU A 112 14.72 12.70 6.32
C GLU A 112 14.07 12.53 4.94
N ASP A 113 13.54 11.32 4.66
CA ASP A 113 12.91 11.04 3.38
C ASP A 113 11.38 11.13 3.49
N ARG A 114 10.72 11.37 2.36
CA ARG A 114 9.26 11.30 2.28
C ARG A 114 8.81 9.90 1.91
N LEU A 115 7.67 9.48 2.43
CA LEU A 115 7.02 8.23 2.07
C LEU A 115 6.06 8.48 0.90
N VAL A 116 6.25 7.77 -0.21
CA VAL A 116 5.32 7.75 -1.34
C VAL A 116 4.55 6.45 -1.31
N LEU A 117 3.21 6.51 -1.28
CA LEU A 117 2.32 5.36 -1.18
C LEU A 117 1.55 5.13 -2.47
N ALA A 118 1.56 3.89 -2.94
CA ALA A 118 0.74 3.37 -4.03
C ALA A 118 0.27 1.96 -3.67
N GLY A 119 -0.75 1.43 -4.33
CA GLY A 119 -1.24 0.05 -4.14
C GLY A 119 -2.64 -0.05 -3.53
N VAL A 120 -2.93 -1.14 -2.81
CA VAL A 120 -4.29 -1.51 -2.39
C VAL A 120 -4.38 -1.97 -0.92
N SER A 121 -5.54 -1.87 -0.28
CA SER A 121 -6.67 -1.07 -0.71
C SER A 121 -6.61 0.31 -0.07
N THR A 122 -7.05 1.33 -0.79
CA THR A 122 -6.90 2.74 -0.41
C THR A 122 -7.49 3.04 0.97
N GLU A 123 -8.70 2.57 1.24
CA GLU A 123 -9.47 2.83 2.48
C GLU A 123 -8.98 2.03 3.70
N CYS A 124 -8.16 0.99 3.48
CA CYS A 124 -7.65 0.13 4.55
C CYS A 124 -6.14 0.26 4.70
N CYS A 125 -5.38 -0.48 3.90
CA CYS A 125 -3.94 -0.61 4.07
C CYS A 125 -3.17 0.68 3.74
N VAL A 126 -3.56 1.39 2.68
CA VAL A 126 -2.94 2.68 2.31
C VAL A 126 -3.25 3.74 3.35
N LEU A 127 -4.53 3.94 3.68
CA LEU A 127 -4.97 4.94 4.68
C LEU A 127 -4.31 4.70 6.04
N SER A 128 -4.35 3.47 6.56
CA SER A 128 -3.77 3.13 7.86
C SER A 128 -2.25 3.36 7.89
N THR A 129 -1.56 3.08 6.79
CA THR A 129 -0.12 3.31 6.67
C THR A 129 0.19 4.80 6.60
N ALA A 130 -0.57 5.57 5.81
CA ALA A 130 -0.39 7.01 5.65
C ALA A 130 -0.52 7.74 6.98
N LEU A 131 -1.59 7.46 7.75
CA LEU A 131 -1.83 8.12 9.02
C LEU A 131 -0.77 7.75 10.07
N ALA A 132 -0.37 6.48 10.16
CA ALA A 132 0.66 6.06 11.09
C ALA A 132 2.03 6.66 10.78
N ALA A 133 2.40 6.80 9.50
CA ALA A 133 3.63 7.46 9.08
C ALA A 133 3.59 8.97 9.36
N ALA A 134 2.47 9.63 9.09
CA ALA A 134 2.27 11.04 9.38
C ALA A 134 2.38 11.35 10.87
N ASP A 135 1.75 10.53 11.74
CA ASP A 135 1.84 10.66 13.19
C ASP A 135 3.28 10.44 13.72
N ALA A 136 4.09 9.66 12.99
CA ALA A 136 5.51 9.50 13.27
C ALA A 136 6.39 10.65 12.76
N GLY A 137 5.80 11.66 12.09
CA GLY A 137 6.48 12.86 11.59
C GLY A 137 7.03 12.74 10.16
N THR A 138 6.69 11.67 9.43
CA THR A 138 7.12 11.47 8.04
C THR A 138 6.18 12.21 7.08
N GLU A 139 6.72 12.97 6.11
CA GLU A 139 5.93 13.52 5.01
C GLU A 139 5.41 12.39 4.14
N VAL A 140 4.10 12.35 3.87
CA VAL A 140 3.46 11.29 3.10
C VAL A 140 2.84 11.84 1.82
N LEU A 141 3.16 11.21 0.69
CA LEU A 141 2.49 11.43 -0.59
C LEU A 141 1.69 10.18 -0.95
N VAL A 142 0.39 10.33 -1.18
CA VAL A 142 -0.47 9.24 -1.66
C VAL A 142 -0.78 9.46 -3.12
N VAL A 143 -0.38 8.52 -3.98
CA VAL A 143 -0.57 8.64 -5.42
C VAL A 143 -1.92 8.04 -5.80
N ALA A 144 -2.93 8.91 -5.98
CA ALA A 144 -4.33 8.52 -6.09
C ALA A 144 -4.61 7.55 -7.25
N ASP A 145 -4.06 7.81 -8.42
CA ASP A 145 -4.22 7.01 -9.64
C ASP A 145 -3.29 5.79 -9.72
N ALA A 146 -2.42 5.62 -8.70
CA ALA A 146 -1.67 4.39 -8.45
C ALA A 146 -2.23 3.60 -7.25
N CYS A 147 -3.41 3.98 -6.73
CA CYS A 147 -4.14 3.29 -5.67
C CYS A 147 -5.51 2.84 -6.17
N ALA A 148 -6.06 1.79 -5.54
CA ALA A 148 -7.45 1.38 -5.76
C ALA A 148 -8.07 0.87 -4.45
N GLY A 149 -9.37 1.09 -4.28
CA GLY A 149 -10.15 0.67 -3.12
C GLY A 149 -11.04 -0.54 -3.42
N ALA A 150 -11.73 -1.03 -2.40
CA ALA A 150 -12.75 -2.07 -2.53
C ALA A 150 -13.91 -1.65 -3.47
N ASP A 151 -14.14 -0.34 -3.56
CA ASP A 151 -15.03 0.31 -4.52
C ASP A 151 -14.61 1.78 -4.72
N ASP A 152 -15.14 2.45 -5.75
CA ASP A 152 -14.78 3.84 -6.08
C ASP A 152 -15.21 4.84 -4.99
N ASP A 153 -16.33 4.61 -4.31
CA ASP A 153 -16.80 5.50 -3.23
C ASP A 153 -15.90 5.43 -2.00
N SER A 154 -15.52 4.22 -1.58
CA SER A 154 -14.59 3.98 -0.48
C SER A 154 -13.20 4.56 -0.78
N HIS A 155 -12.71 4.39 -2.01
CA HIS A 155 -11.47 4.98 -2.49
C HIS A 155 -11.48 6.51 -2.37
N LEU A 156 -12.50 7.17 -2.93
CA LEU A 156 -12.61 8.63 -2.91
C LEU A 156 -12.74 9.17 -1.49
N LYS A 157 -13.52 8.54 -0.62
CA LYS A 157 -13.64 8.93 0.79
C LYS A 157 -12.32 8.84 1.53
N ALA A 158 -11.54 7.78 1.31
CA ALA A 158 -10.23 7.63 1.92
C ALA A 158 -9.27 8.74 1.48
N LEU A 159 -9.22 9.08 0.19
CA LEU A 159 -8.42 10.19 -0.32
C LEU A 159 -8.86 11.52 0.30
N GLN A 160 -10.16 11.78 0.40
CA GLN A 160 -10.69 13.00 1.04
C GLN A 160 -10.30 13.09 2.52
N ILE A 161 -10.33 11.98 3.26
CA ILE A 161 -9.88 11.93 4.65
C ILE A 161 -8.39 12.27 4.74
N MET A 162 -7.55 11.66 3.91
CA MET A 162 -6.11 11.90 3.92
C MET A 162 -5.75 13.36 3.60
N GLU A 163 -6.50 14.02 2.72
CA GLU A 163 -6.33 15.45 2.42
C GLU A 163 -6.55 16.38 3.64
N LEU A 164 -7.33 15.96 4.64
CA LEU A 164 -7.52 16.75 5.88
C LEU A 164 -6.25 16.79 6.75
N TYR A 165 -5.28 15.90 6.50
CA TYR A 165 -4.03 15.83 7.26
C TYR A 165 -2.91 16.69 6.66
N ARG A 166 -3.20 17.53 5.67
CA ARG A 166 -2.20 18.48 5.13
C ARG A 166 -1.63 19.37 6.24
N PRO A 167 -0.34 19.67 6.23
CA PRO A 167 0.65 19.33 5.20
C PRO A 167 1.32 17.96 5.36
N LEU A 168 1.03 17.19 6.41
CA LEU A 168 1.68 15.90 6.70
C LEU A 168 1.38 14.84 5.64
N VAL A 169 0.13 14.78 5.17
CA VAL A 169 -0.29 13.89 4.08
C VAL A 169 -0.79 14.74 2.92
N ARG A 170 -0.33 14.45 1.72
CA ARG A 170 -0.79 15.06 0.47
C ARG A 170 -1.18 13.99 -0.51
N VAL A 171 -2.34 14.15 -1.13
CA VAL A 171 -2.76 13.33 -2.27
C VAL A 171 -2.24 13.98 -3.56
N THR A 172 -1.71 13.18 -4.47
CA THR A 172 -1.15 13.59 -5.76
C THR A 172 -1.48 12.56 -6.83
N THR A 173 -1.08 12.79 -8.05
CA THR A 173 -1.18 11.84 -9.18
C THR A 173 0.20 11.40 -9.64
N VAL A 174 0.26 10.35 -10.48
CA VAL A 174 1.50 9.89 -11.11
C VAL A 174 2.17 11.03 -11.89
N ASP A 175 1.40 11.73 -12.72
CA ASP A 175 1.92 12.80 -13.57
C ASP A 175 2.46 13.98 -12.75
N GLU A 176 1.73 14.41 -11.72
CA GLU A 176 2.17 15.50 -10.83
C GLU A 176 3.46 15.12 -10.10
N LEU A 177 3.52 13.90 -9.54
CA LEU A 177 4.70 13.45 -8.81
C LEU A 177 5.93 13.34 -9.70
N LEU A 178 5.79 12.77 -10.91
CA LEU A 178 6.89 12.66 -11.86
C LEU A 178 7.35 14.03 -12.39
N ALA A 179 6.44 14.98 -12.58
CA ALA A 179 6.78 16.35 -12.94
C ALA A 179 7.57 17.07 -11.83
N GLU A 180 7.25 16.85 -10.55
CA GLU A 180 8.00 17.40 -9.41
C GLU A 180 9.43 16.85 -9.31
N ALA A 181 9.64 15.59 -9.72
CA ALA A 181 10.96 14.94 -9.67
C ALA A 181 11.96 15.55 -10.69
N GLY A 182 11.47 16.17 -11.76
CA GLY A 182 12.27 16.75 -12.84
C GLY A 182 12.97 15.69 -13.70
N PRO A 183 13.50 16.07 -14.85
CA PRO A 183 14.32 15.16 -15.66
C PRO A 183 15.69 14.91 -15.03
#